data_f98d30daa27d07e59b1dcd982aa0dcf7
#
_entry.id   f98d30daa27d07e59b1dcd982aa0dcf7
#
_cell.length_a   1.000
_cell.length_b   1.000
_cell.length_c   1.000
_cell.angle_alpha   90.00
_cell.angle_beta   90.00
_cell.angle_gamma   90.00
#
_symmetry.space_group_name_H-M   'P 1'
#
loop_
_entity.id
_entity.type
_entity.pdbx_description
1 polymer ?
#
loop_
_entity_poly.entity_id
_entity_poly.type
_entity_poly.pdbx_seq_one_letter_code
_entity_poly.pdbx_strand_id
1 'polypeptide(L)'
;MIVHPGKGIRKINRKGQGGEEYAFIVSAALDEDNEEIFVNSTKKILVYDLSGNFKRSFNTADDADYMDVFNYDKNNLICYDMTVYYRDGEEKEKEFYHSIISKQDGSVTRGISIPFKTVKAPFVRQGDVIAAIPVRALIPCQDNWLLVETSSDTIYSYRPDKNLLSPFIVRKSSGEPDVLITM
;
A
#
# COMPACT_ATOMS: atom_id res chain seq x y z
N MET A 1 -14.47 10.68 -7.54
CA MET A 1 -15.60 10.61 -8.51
C MET A 1 -16.05 9.16 -8.55
N ILE A 2 -17.29 8.87 -8.19
CA ILE A 2 -17.87 7.52 -8.23
C ILE A 2 -18.79 7.45 -9.42
N VAL A 3 -18.65 6.40 -10.22
CA VAL A 3 -19.47 6.15 -11.41
C VAL A 3 -20.34 4.93 -11.15
N HIS A 4 -21.65 5.10 -11.11
CA HIS A 4 -22.60 4.00 -11.03
C HIS A 4 -23.18 3.72 -12.44
N PRO A 5 -23.08 2.49 -12.96
CA PRO A 5 -23.77 2.14 -14.21
C PRO A 5 -25.27 2.46 -14.11
N GLY A 6 -25.77 3.27 -15.04
CA GLY A 6 -27.19 3.66 -15.08
C GLY A 6 -27.64 4.79 -14.14
N LYS A 7 -26.80 5.29 -13.24
CA LYS A 7 -27.15 6.40 -12.31
C LYS A 7 -26.34 7.68 -12.50
N GLY A 8 -25.45 7.70 -13.51
CA GLY A 8 -24.60 8.86 -13.82
C GLY A 8 -23.37 8.98 -12.90
N ILE A 9 -22.68 10.10 -13.03
CA ILE A 9 -21.45 10.40 -12.28
C ILE A 9 -21.81 11.19 -11.04
N ARG A 10 -21.44 10.69 -9.86
CA ARG A 10 -21.53 11.44 -8.60
C ARG A 10 -20.12 11.90 -8.19
N LYS A 11 -19.97 13.20 -7.98
CA LYS A 11 -18.74 13.75 -7.40
C LYS A 11 -18.92 13.88 -5.89
N ILE A 12 -18.10 13.14 -5.14
CA ILE A 12 -17.97 13.26 -3.69
C ILE A 12 -16.69 14.05 -3.43
N ASN A 13 -16.79 15.14 -2.69
CA ASN A 13 -15.66 15.94 -2.26
C ASN A 13 -15.76 16.17 -0.77
N ARG A 14 -14.87 15.58 -0.01
CA ARG A 14 -14.72 15.71 1.44
C ARG A 14 -13.34 16.24 1.80
N LYS A 15 -12.75 17.07 0.92
CA LYS A 15 -11.46 17.70 1.19
C LYS A 15 -11.62 18.81 2.21
N GLY A 16 -10.86 18.74 3.31
CA GLY A 16 -10.87 19.72 4.38
C GLY A 16 -9.94 19.33 5.53
N GLN A 17 -10.14 19.96 6.69
CA GLN A 17 -9.32 19.76 7.89
C GLN A 17 -10.14 19.16 9.06
N GLY A 18 -11.40 18.85 8.85
CA GLY A 18 -12.27 18.24 9.85
C GLY A 18 -11.99 16.77 10.11
N GLY A 19 -12.54 16.25 11.20
CA GLY A 19 -12.36 14.87 11.61
C GLY A 19 -12.85 13.83 10.58
N GLU A 20 -13.87 14.21 9.80
CA GLU A 20 -14.49 13.41 8.74
C GLU A 20 -13.97 13.73 7.34
N GLU A 21 -12.94 14.56 7.24
CA GLU A 21 -12.41 15.09 6.00
C GLU A 21 -10.98 14.60 5.76
N TYR A 22 -10.59 14.51 4.51
CA TYR A 22 -9.21 14.22 4.12
C TYR A 22 -8.50 15.50 3.66
N ALA A 23 -7.26 15.68 4.07
CA ALA A 23 -6.43 16.79 3.59
C ALA A 23 -6.03 16.59 2.12
N PHE A 24 -5.61 15.38 1.78
CA PHE A 24 -5.30 14.91 0.43
C PHE A 24 -5.46 13.38 0.36
N ILE A 25 -5.54 12.85 -0.84
CA ILE A 25 -5.68 11.41 -1.08
C ILE A 25 -4.35 10.88 -1.58
N VAL A 26 -3.74 9.97 -0.82
CA VAL A 26 -2.55 9.22 -1.25
C VAL A 26 -2.99 8.04 -2.12
N SER A 27 -3.90 7.23 -1.59
CA SER A 27 -4.50 6.08 -2.27
C SER A 27 -5.92 5.86 -1.79
N ALA A 28 -6.68 5.07 -2.53
CA ALA A 28 -8.02 4.69 -2.13
C ALA A 28 -8.30 3.25 -2.52
N ALA A 29 -8.99 2.51 -1.64
CA ALA A 29 -9.45 1.16 -1.89
C ALA A 29 -10.97 1.11 -1.88
N LEU A 30 -11.54 0.36 -2.82
CA LEU A 30 -12.96 0.07 -2.88
C LEU A 30 -13.20 -1.33 -2.31
N ASP A 31 -14.17 -1.43 -1.44
CA ASP A 31 -14.69 -2.68 -0.89
C ASP A 31 -16.15 -2.82 -1.31
N GLU A 32 -16.36 -3.61 -2.35
CA GLU A 32 -17.69 -3.80 -2.93
C GLU A 32 -18.57 -4.66 -2.01
N ASP A 33 -17.98 -5.62 -1.29
CA ASP A 33 -18.70 -6.54 -0.42
C ASP A 33 -19.30 -5.85 0.81
N ASN A 34 -18.56 -4.89 1.38
CA ASN A 34 -19.00 -4.11 2.54
C ASN A 34 -19.59 -2.73 2.15
N GLU A 35 -19.63 -2.42 0.84
CA GLU A 35 -20.08 -1.14 0.31
C GLU A 35 -19.31 0.05 0.92
N GLU A 36 -17.99 -0.07 1.04
CA GLU A 36 -17.11 0.91 1.68
C GLU A 36 -16.01 1.41 0.76
N ILE A 37 -15.61 2.66 0.98
CA ILE A 37 -14.47 3.29 0.35
C ILE A 37 -13.49 3.69 1.44
N PHE A 38 -12.29 3.16 1.37
CA PHE A 38 -11.17 3.52 2.24
C PHE A 38 -10.33 4.58 1.56
N VAL A 39 -10.21 5.75 2.17
CA VAL A 39 -9.41 6.86 1.68
C VAL A 39 -8.19 7.01 2.58
N ASN A 40 -7.03 6.69 2.05
CA ASN A 40 -5.77 6.88 2.73
C ASN A 40 -5.33 8.34 2.60
N SER A 41 -5.18 9.01 3.74
CA SER A 41 -4.70 10.40 3.85
C SER A 41 -3.50 10.44 4.80
N THR A 42 -2.38 9.92 4.34
CA THR A 42 -1.14 9.72 5.11
C THR A 42 -1.30 8.80 6.32
N LYS A 43 -1.23 9.35 7.54
CA LYS A 43 -1.31 8.57 8.80
C LYS A 43 -2.73 8.26 9.26
N LYS A 44 -3.72 8.49 8.39
CA LYS A 44 -5.13 8.30 8.70
C LYS A 44 -5.86 7.67 7.51
N ILE A 45 -6.66 6.68 7.79
CA ILE A 45 -7.59 6.09 6.83
C ILE A 45 -9.02 6.50 7.22
N LEU A 46 -9.74 7.11 6.28
CA LEU A 46 -11.13 7.49 6.42
C LEU A 46 -11.99 6.51 5.63
N VAL A 47 -13.11 6.13 6.21
CA VAL A 47 -14.04 5.16 5.61
C VAL A 47 -15.37 5.85 5.34
N TYR A 48 -15.81 5.73 4.10
CA TYR A 48 -17.07 6.26 3.62
C TYR A 48 -17.93 5.14 3.04
N ASP A 49 -19.24 5.32 3.02
CA ASP A 49 -20.11 4.47 2.20
C ASP A 49 -20.01 4.86 0.71
N LEU A 50 -20.61 4.06 -0.18
CA LEU A 50 -20.62 4.34 -1.63
C LEU A 50 -21.39 5.63 -2.00
N SER A 51 -22.14 6.20 -1.06
CA SER A 51 -22.80 7.49 -1.20
C SER A 51 -21.93 8.65 -0.74
N GLY A 52 -20.76 8.37 -0.14
CA GLY A 52 -19.82 9.36 0.37
C GLY A 52 -20.16 9.89 1.74
N ASN A 53 -21.02 9.22 2.50
CA ASN A 53 -21.24 9.52 3.89
C ASN A 53 -20.10 8.94 4.72
N PHE A 54 -19.60 9.72 5.68
CA PHE A 54 -18.57 9.26 6.60
C PHE A 54 -19.11 8.17 7.52
N LYS A 55 -18.32 7.09 7.69
CA LYS A 55 -18.63 5.98 8.59
C LYS A 55 -17.73 5.97 9.82
N ARG A 56 -16.42 6.01 9.61
CA ARG A 56 -15.39 5.98 10.66
C ARG A 56 -14.03 6.40 10.11
N SER A 57 -13.08 6.57 11.00
CA SER A 57 -11.67 6.70 10.64
C SER A 57 -10.80 6.05 11.70
N PHE A 58 -9.59 5.68 11.30
CA PHE A 58 -8.57 5.16 12.19
C PHE A 58 -7.18 5.64 11.76
N ASN A 59 -6.26 5.70 12.71
CA ASN A 59 -4.87 6.02 12.43
C ASN A 59 -4.15 4.76 11.91
N THR A 60 -3.10 4.98 11.14
CA THR A 60 -2.20 3.89 10.72
C THR A 60 -1.45 3.34 11.93
N ALA A 61 -1.17 2.03 11.93
CA ALA A 61 -0.43 1.41 13.01
C ALA A 61 1.03 1.90 13.03
N ASP A 62 1.60 2.06 14.22
CA ASP A 62 3.01 2.42 14.44
C ASP A 62 3.51 3.61 13.60
N ASP A 63 2.64 4.61 13.44
CA ASP A 63 2.93 5.79 12.61
C ASP A 63 3.31 5.44 11.14
N ALA A 64 2.89 4.29 10.64
CA ALA A 64 3.12 3.89 9.27
C ALA A 64 2.58 4.94 8.29
N ASP A 65 3.32 5.16 7.21
CA ASP A 65 2.91 6.02 6.10
C ASP A 65 2.62 5.15 4.88
N TYR A 66 1.36 4.74 4.74
CA TYR A 66 0.98 3.85 3.67
C TYR A 66 0.91 4.60 2.33
N MET A 67 1.71 4.12 1.36
CA MET A 67 1.63 4.58 -0.02
C MET A 67 0.56 3.83 -0.80
N ASP A 68 0.60 2.51 -0.72
CA ASP A 68 -0.36 1.62 -1.36
C ASP A 68 -1.32 1.04 -0.31
N VAL A 69 -2.62 1.15 -0.58
CA VAL A 69 -3.69 0.52 0.20
C VAL A 69 -4.66 -0.11 -0.76
N PHE A 70 -4.89 -1.42 -0.62
CA PHE A 70 -5.83 -2.18 -1.44
C PHE A 70 -6.79 -3.00 -0.58
N ASN A 71 -7.95 -3.29 -1.13
CA ASN A 71 -8.87 -4.28 -0.56
C ASN A 71 -8.21 -5.67 -0.65
N TYR A 72 -8.10 -6.36 0.49
CA TYR A 72 -7.44 -7.67 0.56
C TYR A 72 -8.46 -8.81 0.68
N ASP A 73 -9.31 -8.73 1.68
CA ASP A 73 -10.40 -9.67 1.93
C ASP A 73 -11.57 -8.95 2.61
N LYS A 74 -12.57 -9.69 3.05
CA LYS A 74 -13.75 -9.14 3.72
C LYS A 74 -13.42 -8.24 4.92
N ASN A 75 -12.36 -8.55 5.66
CA ASN A 75 -12.04 -7.93 6.96
C ASN A 75 -10.77 -7.08 6.93
N ASN A 76 -9.95 -7.23 5.89
CA ASN A 76 -8.60 -6.66 5.87
C ASN A 76 -8.31 -5.86 4.61
N LEU A 77 -7.37 -4.91 4.74
CA LEU A 77 -6.66 -4.23 3.66
C LEU A 77 -5.24 -4.78 3.59
N ILE A 78 -4.61 -4.71 2.41
CA ILE A 78 -3.17 -4.91 2.26
C ILE A 78 -2.51 -3.58 1.96
N CYS A 79 -1.40 -3.29 2.65
CA CYS A 79 -0.75 -1.99 2.63
C CYS A 79 0.76 -2.11 2.45
N TYR A 80 1.37 -1.07 1.87
CA TYR A 80 2.81 -0.87 1.84
C TYR A 80 3.18 0.40 2.60
N ASP A 81 4.08 0.27 3.56
CA ASP A 81 4.60 1.36 4.38
C ASP A 81 5.89 1.93 3.79
N MET A 82 5.85 3.20 3.42
CA MET A 82 6.99 3.91 2.86
C MET A 82 7.78 4.74 3.88
N THR A 83 7.49 4.61 5.17
CA THR A 83 8.12 5.42 6.22
C THR A 83 9.65 5.31 6.20
N VAL A 84 10.17 4.16 5.76
CA VAL A 84 11.62 3.93 5.63
C VAL A 84 12.32 4.96 4.74
N TYR A 85 11.61 5.52 3.75
CA TYR A 85 12.19 6.45 2.77
C TYR A 85 12.38 7.88 3.29
N TYR A 86 11.75 8.24 4.40
CA TYR A 86 11.78 9.60 4.94
C TYR A 86 12.65 9.78 6.17
N ARG A 87 13.11 8.69 6.77
CA ARG A 87 13.91 8.76 8.00
C ARG A 87 15.38 8.93 7.63
N ASP A 88 15.88 10.16 7.67
CA ASP A 88 17.30 10.45 7.59
C ASP A 88 18.07 9.72 8.72
N GLY A 89 18.73 8.61 8.37
CA GLY A 89 19.81 8.03 9.18
C GLY A 89 19.44 7.29 10.47
N GLU A 90 18.20 7.29 10.92
CA GLU A 90 17.75 6.43 12.01
C GLU A 90 17.09 5.17 11.43
N GLU A 91 17.90 4.16 11.20
CA GLU A 91 17.45 2.81 10.85
C GLU A 91 16.74 2.17 12.07
N LYS A 92 15.47 2.50 12.26
CA LYS A 92 14.59 1.56 12.95
C LYS A 92 14.28 0.47 11.94
N GLU A 93 15.01 -0.61 12.02
CA GLU A 93 14.71 -1.82 11.26
C GLU A 93 13.26 -2.23 11.56
N LYS A 94 12.38 -2.07 10.58
CA LYS A 94 11.07 -2.69 10.63
C LYS A 94 11.21 -4.12 10.16
N GLU A 95 10.53 -5.03 10.83
CA GLU A 95 10.48 -6.44 10.45
C GLU A 95 9.83 -6.64 9.07
N PHE A 96 8.90 -5.74 8.71
CA PHE A 96 8.17 -5.78 7.44
C PHE A 96 7.69 -4.39 7.02
N TYR A 97 7.57 -4.18 5.71
CA TYR A 97 6.98 -2.98 5.09
C TYR A 97 5.66 -3.28 4.38
N HIS A 98 5.39 -4.55 4.10
CA HIS A 98 4.10 -5.02 3.60
C HIS A 98 3.30 -5.59 4.76
N SER A 99 2.07 -5.14 4.92
CA SER A 99 1.22 -5.54 6.04
C SER A 99 -0.22 -5.73 5.61
N ILE A 100 -0.89 -6.63 6.32
CA ILE A 100 -2.33 -6.81 6.27
C ILE A 100 -2.90 -6.18 7.53
N ILE A 101 -3.85 -5.25 7.38
CA ILE A 101 -4.43 -4.49 8.47
C ILE A 101 -5.94 -4.68 8.55
N SER A 102 -6.48 -4.59 9.74
CA SER A 102 -7.93 -4.65 9.99
C SER A 102 -8.66 -3.44 9.39
N LYS A 103 -9.74 -3.68 8.66
CA LYS A 103 -10.64 -2.63 8.16
C LYS A 103 -11.39 -1.90 9.27
N GLN A 104 -11.45 -2.50 10.46
CA GLN A 104 -12.21 -1.97 11.59
C GLN A 104 -11.46 -0.81 12.26
N ASP A 105 -10.19 -1.01 12.54
CA ASP A 105 -9.39 -0.13 13.42
C ASP A 105 -7.96 0.13 12.94
N GLY A 106 -7.55 -0.48 11.80
CA GLY A 106 -6.20 -0.32 11.25
C GLY A 106 -5.10 -1.11 11.96
N SER A 107 -5.44 -1.95 12.94
CA SER A 107 -4.46 -2.81 13.60
C SER A 107 -3.82 -3.79 12.62
N VAL A 108 -2.51 -4.03 12.77
CA VAL A 108 -1.79 -5.00 11.95
C VAL A 108 -2.23 -6.40 12.33
N THR A 109 -2.86 -7.10 11.38
CA THR A 109 -3.26 -8.50 11.55
C THR A 109 -2.15 -9.44 11.09
N ARG A 110 -1.30 -9.00 10.17
CA ARG A 110 -0.16 -9.77 9.65
C ARG A 110 0.88 -8.87 9.00
N GLY A 111 2.16 -9.10 9.31
CA GLY A 111 3.30 -8.58 8.56
C GLY A 111 3.73 -9.59 7.48
N ILE A 112 4.23 -9.09 6.36
CA ILE A 112 4.81 -9.91 5.29
C ILE A 112 6.26 -9.46 5.12
N SER A 113 7.19 -10.26 5.62
CA SER A 113 8.62 -9.96 5.56
C SER A 113 9.20 -10.40 4.22
N ILE A 114 9.75 -9.44 3.48
CA ILE A 114 10.51 -9.69 2.26
C ILE A 114 12.00 -9.62 2.61
N PRO A 115 12.82 -10.61 2.23
CA PRO A 115 14.25 -10.55 2.48
C PRO A 115 14.91 -9.41 1.69
N PHE A 116 15.63 -8.53 2.37
CA PHE A 116 16.51 -7.52 1.78
C PHE A 116 17.68 -7.22 2.73
N LYS A 117 18.79 -6.73 2.18
CA LYS A 117 20.00 -6.45 2.98
C LYS A 117 20.01 -5.02 3.54
N THR A 118 19.53 -4.08 2.74
CA THR A 118 19.54 -2.65 3.08
C THR A 118 18.41 -1.98 2.32
N VAL A 119 17.59 -1.21 2.99
CA VAL A 119 16.56 -0.43 2.33
C VAL A 119 17.18 0.72 1.58
N LYS A 120 16.87 0.84 0.29
CA LYS A 120 17.30 1.94 -0.57
C LYS A 120 16.12 2.83 -0.86
N ALA A 121 16.23 4.11 -0.50
CA ALA A 121 15.21 5.07 -0.83
C ALA A 121 15.05 5.19 -2.36
N PRO A 122 13.82 5.15 -2.91
CA PRO A 122 13.58 5.28 -4.34
C PRO A 122 13.60 6.75 -4.78
N PHE A 123 14.53 7.54 -4.26
CA PHE A 123 14.69 8.93 -4.67
C PHE A 123 16.16 9.23 -4.98
N VAL A 124 16.35 10.16 -5.88
CA VAL A 124 17.66 10.71 -6.21
C VAL A 124 17.69 12.14 -5.69
N ARG A 125 18.73 12.46 -4.91
CA ARG A 125 18.99 13.81 -4.45
C ARG A 125 20.14 14.41 -5.28
N GLN A 126 19.90 15.56 -5.90
CA GLN A 126 20.91 16.34 -6.58
C GLN A 126 20.84 17.79 -6.10
N GLY A 127 21.74 18.18 -5.19
CA GLY A 127 21.66 19.45 -4.50
C GLY A 127 20.38 19.55 -3.65
N ASP A 128 19.61 20.60 -3.88
CA ASP A 128 18.32 20.83 -3.19
C ASP A 128 17.13 20.16 -3.89
N VAL A 129 17.36 19.49 -5.03
CA VAL A 129 16.30 18.80 -5.75
C VAL A 129 16.22 17.35 -5.31
N ILE A 130 15.02 16.94 -4.87
CA ILE A 130 14.71 15.57 -4.54
C ILE A 130 13.70 15.07 -5.59
N ALA A 131 14.09 14.07 -6.36
CA ALA A 131 13.22 13.38 -7.30
C ALA A 131 12.85 12.00 -6.71
N ALA A 132 11.59 11.81 -6.37
CA ALA A 132 11.08 10.51 -5.98
C ALA A 132 10.74 9.71 -7.23
N ILE A 133 11.19 8.45 -7.28
CA ILE A 133 10.77 7.50 -8.30
C ILE A 133 9.51 6.82 -7.76
N PRO A 134 8.34 7.00 -8.40
CA PRO A 134 7.14 6.31 -7.95
C PRO A 134 7.33 4.80 -8.14
N VAL A 135 7.35 4.08 -7.04
CA VAL A 135 7.45 2.62 -7.02
C VAL A 135 6.09 2.07 -6.60
N ARG A 136 5.54 1.19 -7.39
CA ARG A 136 4.41 0.37 -6.95
C ARG A 136 4.95 -0.83 -6.19
N ALA A 137 4.75 -0.85 -4.90
CA ALA A 137 5.23 -1.91 -4.02
C ALA A 137 4.25 -3.08 -3.91
N LEU A 138 2.98 -2.84 -4.25
CA LEU A 138 1.91 -3.82 -4.27
C LEU A 138 1.22 -3.83 -5.63
N ILE A 139 1.21 -5.00 -6.28
CA ILE A 139 0.56 -5.18 -7.59
C ILE A 139 -0.39 -6.36 -7.48
N PRO A 140 -1.71 -6.16 -7.60
CA PRO A 140 -2.66 -7.27 -7.65
C PRO A 140 -2.46 -8.05 -8.96
N CYS A 141 -2.38 -9.37 -8.86
CA CYS A 141 -2.17 -10.25 -10.01
C CYS A 141 -3.02 -11.51 -9.86
N GLN A 142 -4.18 -11.52 -10.50
CA GLN A 142 -5.18 -12.59 -10.33
C GLN A 142 -5.54 -12.79 -8.85
N ASP A 143 -5.34 -13.99 -8.31
CA ASP A 143 -5.59 -14.33 -6.91
C ASP A 143 -4.37 -14.13 -5.99
N ASN A 144 -3.31 -13.50 -6.51
CA ASN A 144 -2.04 -13.27 -5.83
C ASN A 144 -1.70 -11.78 -5.75
N TRP A 145 -0.66 -11.48 -4.98
CA TRP A 145 -0.04 -10.16 -4.91
C TRP A 145 1.42 -10.25 -5.30
N LEU A 146 1.86 -9.39 -6.21
CA LEU A 146 3.29 -9.19 -6.41
C LEU A 146 3.77 -8.13 -5.44
N LEU A 147 4.75 -8.49 -4.64
CA LEU A 147 5.37 -7.64 -3.64
C LEU A 147 6.73 -7.19 -4.14
N VAL A 148 6.90 -5.88 -4.24
CA VAL A 148 8.11 -5.25 -4.73
C VAL A 148 8.74 -4.46 -3.60
N GLU A 149 10.04 -4.68 -3.37
CA GLU A 149 10.84 -3.85 -2.49
C GLU A 149 12.07 -3.36 -3.26
N THR A 150 12.30 -2.05 -3.26
CA THR A 150 13.39 -1.43 -4.03
C THR A 150 14.77 -1.91 -3.64
N SER A 151 14.91 -2.44 -2.43
CA SER A 151 16.15 -2.97 -1.86
C SER A 151 16.34 -4.47 -2.11
N SER A 152 15.35 -5.11 -2.74
CA SER A 152 15.41 -6.52 -3.09
C SER A 152 15.69 -6.70 -4.57
N ASP A 153 16.56 -7.66 -4.91
CA ASP A 153 16.75 -8.10 -6.29
C ASP A 153 15.62 -9.02 -6.77
N THR A 154 14.66 -9.31 -5.91
CA THR A 154 13.60 -10.28 -6.16
C THR A 154 12.23 -9.61 -5.99
N ILE A 155 11.36 -9.82 -6.97
CA ILE A 155 9.92 -9.60 -6.86
C ILE A 155 9.31 -10.89 -6.34
N TYR A 156 8.50 -10.80 -5.30
CA TYR A 156 7.86 -11.96 -4.69
C TYR A 156 6.40 -12.05 -5.10
N SER A 157 5.92 -13.29 -5.25
CA SER A 157 4.49 -13.59 -5.32
C SER A 157 4.01 -14.04 -3.95
N TYR A 158 3.01 -13.35 -3.43
CA TYR A 158 2.34 -13.72 -2.19
C TYR A 158 0.96 -14.30 -2.51
N ARG A 159 0.74 -15.52 -2.06
CA ARG A 159 -0.53 -16.24 -2.20
C ARG A 159 -1.32 -16.21 -0.90
N PRO A 160 -2.44 -15.48 -0.85
CA PRO A 160 -3.26 -15.32 0.35
C PRO A 160 -3.81 -16.63 0.92
N ASP A 161 -4.31 -17.50 0.04
CA ASP A 161 -4.93 -18.79 0.37
C ASP A 161 -4.01 -19.75 1.12
N LYS A 162 -2.71 -19.67 0.83
CA LYS A 162 -1.67 -20.53 1.42
C LYS A 162 -0.76 -19.78 2.38
N ASN A 163 -0.95 -18.48 2.54
CA ASN A 163 -0.01 -17.61 3.24
C ASN A 163 1.45 -17.85 2.80
N LEU A 164 1.65 -17.98 1.49
CA LEU A 164 2.92 -18.39 0.91
C LEU A 164 3.54 -17.23 0.14
N LEU A 165 4.74 -16.86 0.53
CA LEU A 165 5.63 -15.95 -0.18
C LEU A 165 6.64 -16.78 -0.98
N SER A 166 6.74 -16.55 -2.28
CA SER A 166 7.69 -17.23 -3.16
C SER A 166 8.35 -16.26 -4.14
N PRO A 167 9.62 -16.44 -4.50
CA PRO A 167 10.24 -15.68 -5.58
C PRO A 167 9.46 -15.82 -6.87
N PHE A 168 9.23 -14.71 -7.57
CA PHE A 168 8.54 -14.65 -8.85
C PHE A 168 9.50 -14.22 -9.97
N ILE A 169 10.24 -13.11 -9.76
CA ILE A 169 11.27 -12.63 -10.68
C ILE A 169 12.52 -12.34 -9.86
N VAL A 170 13.65 -12.88 -10.28
CA VAL A 170 14.96 -12.63 -9.66
C VAL A 170 15.85 -11.91 -10.64
N ARG A 171 16.36 -10.71 -10.27
CA ARG A 171 17.37 -9.99 -11.04
C ARG A 171 18.74 -10.52 -10.66
N LYS A 172 19.49 -11.05 -11.63
CA LYS A 172 20.91 -11.35 -11.40
C LYS A 172 21.75 -10.07 -11.42
N SER A 173 22.69 -9.94 -10.49
CA SER A 173 23.56 -8.78 -10.30
C SER A 173 24.64 -8.61 -11.39
N SER A 174 24.68 -9.42 -12.43
CA SER A 174 25.70 -9.47 -13.48
C SER A 174 25.33 -8.79 -14.80
N GLY A 175 24.55 -7.70 -14.75
CA GLY A 175 24.38 -6.80 -15.92
C GLY A 175 23.41 -7.25 -16.99
N GLU A 176 23.00 -8.52 -17.05
CA GLU A 176 21.92 -8.97 -17.94
C GLU A 176 20.74 -9.51 -17.14
N PRO A 177 19.51 -9.10 -17.49
CA PRO A 177 18.31 -9.57 -16.79
C PRO A 177 17.97 -11.00 -17.25
N ASP A 178 18.32 -11.99 -16.43
CA ASP A 178 17.70 -13.32 -16.57
C ASP A 178 16.34 -13.27 -15.85
N VAL A 179 15.29 -13.26 -16.62
CA VAL A 179 13.92 -13.38 -16.12
C VAL A 179 13.60 -14.87 -15.97
N LEU A 180 13.64 -15.39 -14.74
CA LEU A 180 13.08 -16.70 -14.42
C LEU A 180 11.59 -16.52 -14.11
N ILE A 181 10.74 -16.75 -15.11
CA ILE A 181 9.30 -16.84 -14.89
C ILE A 181 9.02 -18.31 -14.50
N THR A 182 8.78 -18.54 -13.22
CA THR A 182 8.18 -19.81 -12.76
C THR A 182 6.66 -19.70 -12.88
N MET A 183 6.08 -20.42 -13.83
CA MET A 183 4.63 -20.60 -13.96
C MET A 183 4.10 -21.63 -12.95
#